data_256fd8641ed6b69a558c47012ec49a4a
#
_entry.id   256fd8641ed6b69a558c47012ec49a4a
#
_cell.length_a   1.000
_cell.length_b   1.000
_cell.length_c   1.000
_cell.angle_alpha   90.00
_cell.angle_beta   90.00
_cell.angle_gamma   90.00
#
_symmetry.space_group_name_H-M   'P 1'
#
loop_
_entity.id
_entity.type
_entity.pdbx_description
1 polymer ?
#
loop_
_entity_poly.entity_id
_entity_poly.type
_entity_poly.pdbx_seq_one_letter_code
_entity_poly.pdbx_strand_id
1 'polypeptide(L)'
;MKNKKVLIGILLFAVIIVAVIVIKNLGDNEETNFLSGKLTTVYVATGGGKEDFLNDKDVQKILKNKYKLDVTFDTWSNGKTITKPLIRESVGLGNSDIIQAMKNGTNYEITSPGVSKYDALFTSDQRFYDYYKLYPNKEAGEADRYTVLDGGLTLNTPIVIYSWKEVVDALMKENIVTNNDGVYFITDMNKLIDYILKGKKWKDIGLNELYGSINIASTDPVSSSPGATYYGLLLSILSDAEVTTENIEKNLPKLKEFYIKSGYMNNTPADLFERYLKTGMGGEPMIVDYEKSMIDFATSSPDAFAALKDDIRVLYPTPTIWNSHCFMVFTDAGAKLYKALNDPEIAQIAWEKYGFRTGVTGGNYDVSKIGIGVPSKISSTVTSLKMDTYNKLIDYLKEN
;
A
#
# COMPACT_ATOMS: atom_id res chain seq x y z
N MET A 1 -58.67 37.67 33.01
CA MET A 1 -57.89 37.31 31.80
C MET A 1 -56.40 37.16 32.02
N LYS A 2 -55.78 37.77 33.02
CA LYS A 2 -54.28 37.61 33.28
C LYS A 2 -53.89 36.22 33.74
N ASN A 3 -54.70 35.52 34.52
CA ASN A 3 -54.32 34.20 35.06
C ASN A 3 -54.34 33.06 34.02
N LYS A 4 -55.12 33.16 32.92
CA LYS A 4 -55.10 32.14 31.86
C LYS A 4 -53.81 32.18 31.03
N LYS A 5 -53.21 33.35 30.77
CA LYS A 5 -51.98 33.49 30.04
C LYS A 5 -50.73 32.95 30.79
N VAL A 6 -50.76 33.14 32.13
CA VAL A 6 -49.68 32.59 33.00
C VAL A 6 -49.82 31.08 33.11
N LEU A 7 -50.98 30.51 33.16
CA LEU A 7 -51.20 29.07 33.21
C LEU A 7 -50.75 28.38 31.89
N ILE A 8 -51.06 29.01 30.74
CA ILE A 8 -50.60 28.52 29.43
C ILE A 8 -49.07 28.61 29.29
N GLY A 9 -48.43 29.66 29.81
CA GLY A 9 -46.98 29.78 29.82
C GLY A 9 -46.30 28.71 30.66
N ILE A 10 -46.85 28.38 31.84
CA ILE A 10 -46.33 27.31 32.71
C ILE A 10 -46.53 25.94 32.07
N LEU A 11 -47.67 25.71 31.41
CA LEU A 11 -47.91 24.44 30.69
C LEU A 11 -46.98 24.27 29.50
N LEU A 12 -46.73 25.34 28.72
CA LEU A 12 -45.77 25.30 27.60
C LEU A 12 -44.32 25.07 28.08
N PHE A 13 -43.93 25.69 29.21
CA PHE A 13 -42.61 25.48 29.79
C PHE A 13 -42.45 24.06 30.34
N ALA A 14 -43.49 23.49 30.97
CA ALA A 14 -43.47 22.11 31.41
C ALA A 14 -43.40 21.10 30.24
N VAL A 15 -44.09 21.38 29.12
CA VAL A 15 -44.01 20.54 27.90
C VAL A 15 -42.64 20.62 27.28
N ILE A 16 -41.98 21.79 27.26
CA ILE A 16 -40.62 21.93 26.77
C ILE A 16 -39.63 21.18 27.66
N ILE A 17 -39.78 21.27 28.99
CA ILE A 17 -38.89 20.52 29.91
C ILE A 17 -39.07 19.01 29.74
N VAL A 18 -40.31 18.53 29.60
CA VAL A 18 -40.60 17.12 29.35
C VAL A 18 -40.01 16.67 27.99
N ALA A 19 -40.17 17.51 26.95
CA ALA A 19 -39.56 17.23 25.64
C ALA A 19 -38.02 17.18 25.69
N VAL A 20 -37.40 18.09 26.42
CA VAL A 20 -35.92 18.08 26.60
C VAL A 20 -35.46 16.86 27.40
N ILE A 21 -36.21 16.46 28.44
CA ILE A 21 -35.91 15.26 29.22
C ILE A 21 -36.13 13.99 28.39
N VAL A 22 -37.19 13.95 27.56
CA VAL A 22 -37.44 12.82 26.65
C VAL A 22 -36.37 12.75 25.56
N ILE A 23 -35.96 13.88 24.97
CA ILE A 23 -34.87 13.92 23.98
C ILE A 23 -33.56 13.52 24.62
N LYS A 24 -33.28 13.97 25.86
CA LYS A 24 -32.06 13.57 26.58
C LYS A 24 -32.07 12.08 26.93
N ASN A 25 -33.19 11.56 27.43
CA ASN A 25 -33.32 10.12 27.71
C ASN A 25 -33.36 9.26 26.45
N LEU A 26 -33.86 9.76 25.31
CA LEU A 26 -33.77 9.08 24.02
C LEU A 26 -32.35 9.13 23.49
N GLY A 27 -31.63 10.24 23.61
CA GLY A 27 -30.21 10.36 23.25
C GLY A 27 -29.34 9.47 24.12
N ASP A 28 -29.51 9.49 25.44
CA ASP A 28 -28.78 8.64 26.36
C ASP A 28 -29.11 7.14 26.18
N ASN A 29 -30.34 6.81 25.78
CA ASN A 29 -30.74 5.43 25.48
C ASN A 29 -30.24 4.97 24.09
N GLU A 30 -30.13 5.85 23.11
CA GLU A 30 -29.50 5.48 21.84
C GLU A 30 -27.99 5.29 22.00
N GLU A 31 -27.26 6.15 22.73
CA GLU A 31 -25.84 5.92 23.02
C GLU A 31 -25.61 4.70 23.92
N THR A 32 -26.46 4.45 24.93
CA THR A 32 -26.29 3.26 25.80
C THR A 32 -26.73 1.96 25.13
N ASN A 33 -27.75 1.97 24.28
CA ASN A 33 -28.11 0.78 23.47
C ASN A 33 -27.15 0.51 22.35
N PHE A 34 -26.45 1.51 21.82
CA PHE A 34 -25.40 1.34 20.82
C PHE A 34 -24.17 0.59 21.40
N LEU A 35 -23.95 0.72 22.70
CA LEU A 35 -22.81 0.09 23.41
C LEU A 35 -23.13 -1.30 24.01
N SER A 36 -24.39 -1.73 24.03
CA SER A 36 -24.79 -2.99 24.69
C SER A 36 -24.60 -4.25 23.84
N GLY A 37 -24.20 -4.13 22.57
CA GLY A 37 -23.86 -5.28 21.74
C GLY A 37 -22.49 -5.86 22.13
N LYS A 38 -22.43 -7.18 22.41
CA LYS A 38 -21.18 -7.87 22.65
C LYS A 38 -20.23 -7.67 21.45
N LEU A 39 -19.06 -7.08 21.71
CA LEU A 39 -18.03 -6.91 20.69
C LEU A 39 -17.54 -8.27 20.21
N THR A 40 -17.31 -8.40 18.91
CA THR A 40 -16.61 -9.55 18.33
C THR A 40 -15.12 -9.21 18.31
N THR A 41 -14.32 -9.96 19.03
CA THR A 41 -12.86 -9.81 18.97
C THR A 41 -12.33 -10.41 17.68
N VAL A 42 -11.44 -9.70 17.00
CA VAL A 42 -10.82 -10.12 15.73
C VAL A 42 -9.31 -9.92 15.83
N TYR A 43 -8.57 -10.96 15.54
CA TYR A 43 -7.11 -10.93 15.49
C TYR A 43 -6.62 -11.02 14.05
N VAL A 44 -5.78 -10.08 13.64
CA VAL A 44 -5.27 -9.99 12.28
C VAL A 44 -3.76 -9.94 12.27
N ALA A 45 -3.13 -10.83 11.50
CA ALA A 45 -1.75 -10.66 11.14
C ALA A 45 -1.65 -9.72 9.93
N THR A 46 -0.81 -8.69 10.00
CA THR A 46 -0.68 -7.71 8.91
C THR A 46 0.77 -7.48 8.52
N GLY A 47 1.03 -7.32 7.23
CA GLY A 47 2.32 -6.81 6.74
C GLY A 47 2.45 -5.31 7.01
N GLY A 48 3.68 -4.81 7.00
CA GLY A 48 4.02 -3.42 7.26
C GLY A 48 3.42 -2.41 6.27
N GLY A 49 3.53 -1.14 6.62
CA GLY A 49 3.19 0.02 5.78
C GLY A 49 1.71 0.43 5.79
N LYS A 50 0.91 -0.14 6.69
CA LYS A 50 -0.50 0.23 6.90
C LYS A 50 -0.92 0.30 8.38
N GLU A 51 0.06 0.24 9.27
CA GLU A 51 -0.15 0.22 10.72
C GLU A 51 -0.88 1.47 11.20
N ASP A 52 -0.44 2.64 10.73
CA ASP A 52 -1.01 3.92 11.14
C ASP A 52 -2.47 4.04 10.69
N PHE A 53 -2.79 3.59 9.47
CA PHE A 53 -4.16 3.51 8.99
C PHE A 53 -5.02 2.54 9.83
N LEU A 54 -4.52 1.34 10.08
CA LEU A 54 -5.27 0.33 10.81
C LEU A 54 -5.50 0.72 12.28
N ASN A 55 -4.58 1.48 12.88
CA ASN A 55 -4.67 1.99 14.24
C ASN A 55 -5.23 3.43 14.31
N ASP A 56 -5.65 4.02 13.20
CA ASP A 56 -6.29 5.34 13.19
C ASP A 56 -7.52 5.35 14.09
N LYS A 57 -7.65 6.41 14.92
CA LYS A 57 -8.71 6.50 15.92
C LYS A 57 -10.10 6.51 15.31
N ASP A 58 -10.26 7.12 14.13
CA ASP A 58 -11.55 7.19 13.44
C ASP A 58 -11.87 5.83 12.82
N VAL A 59 -10.90 5.14 12.23
CA VAL A 59 -11.05 3.76 11.74
C VAL A 59 -11.47 2.83 12.89
N GLN A 60 -10.73 2.85 14.01
CA GLN A 60 -11.04 2.03 15.17
C GLN A 60 -12.43 2.35 15.76
N LYS A 61 -12.81 3.63 15.76
CA LYS A 61 -14.14 4.06 16.21
C LYS A 61 -15.25 3.52 15.31
N ILE A 62 -15.07 3.55 13.99
CA ILE A 62 -16.03 2.98 13.03
C ILE A 62 -16.13 1.47 13.24
N LEU A 63 -15.00 0.75 13.31
CA LEU A 63 -14.98 -0.69 13.54
C LEU A 63 -15.74 -1.06 14.81
N LYS A 64 -15.50 -0.35 15.91
CA LYS A 64 -16.11 -0.61 17.20
C LYS A 64 -17.59 -0.24 17.26
N ASN A 65 -17.95 0.96 16.81
CA ASN A 65 -19.29 1.49 16.98
C ASN A 65 -20.28 0.97 15.94
N LYS A 66 -19.88 0.96 14.66
CA LYS A 66 -20.74 0.58 13.53
C LYS A 66 -20.76 -0.94 13.33
N TYR A 67 -19.61 -1.59 13.44
CA TYR A 67 -19.46 -3.02 13.13
C TYR A 67 -19.39 -3.91 14.37
N LYS A 68 -19.29 -3.34 15.57
CA LYS A 68 -19.16 -4.08 16.85
C LYS A 68 -17.93 -5.00 16.86
N LEU A 69 -16.83 -4.53 16.28
CA LEU A 69 -15.56 -5.24 16.23
C LEU A 69 -14.56 -4.62 17.19
N ASP A 70 -13.85 -5.46 17.92
CA ASP A 70 -12.68 -5.14 18.72
C ASP A 70 -11.47 -5.81 18.05
N VAL A 71 -10.70 -5.02 17.29
CA VAL A 71 -9.70 -5.57 16.37
C VAL A 71 -8.31 -5.33 16.89
N THR A 72 -7.52 -6.38 16.91
CA THR A 72 -6.08 -6.32 17.19
C THR A 72 -5.30 -6.67 15.93
N PHE A 73 -4.40 -5.78 15.53
CA PHE A 73 -3.48 -5.99 14.42
C PHE A 73 -2.09 -6.31 14.95
N ASP A 74 -1.60 -7.52 14.67
CA ASP A 74 -0.22 -7.90 14.93
C ASP A 74 0.59 -7.57 13.66
N THR A 75 1.37 -6.50 13.74
CA THR A 75 2.20 -6.07 12.61
C THR A 75 3.51 -6.81 12.56
N TRP A 76 3.89 -7.16 11.37
CA TRP A 76 5.08 -7.89 11.05
C TRP A 76 6.11 -7.01 10.40
N SER A 77 6.96 -6.41 11.20
CA SER A 77 8.12 -5.70 10.71
C SER A 77 9.33 -6.63 10.66
N ASN A 78 9.97 -6.70 9.51
CA ASN A 78 11.31 -7.29 9.33
C ASN A 78 11.48 -8.76 9.74
N GLY A 79 10.50 -9.59 9.59
CA GLY A 79 10.64 -11.04 9.76
C GLY A 79 11.02 -11.54 11.13
N LYS A 80 11.14 -10.66 12.11
CA LYS A 80 11.62 -11.07 13.44
C LYS A 80 10.54 -11.58 14.39
N THR A 81 9.28 -11.28 14.12
CA THR A 81 8.24 -11.46 15.13
C THR A 81 7.25 -12.52 14.83
N ILE A 82 7.29 -13.02 13.60
CA ILE A 82 6.32 -13.97 13.34
C ILE A 82 6.89 -15.30 13.34
N THR A 83 6.61 -15.84 14.45
CA THR A 83 6.86 -17.17 14.61
C THR A 83 5.88 -17.98 13.88
N LYS A 84 6.36 -18.65 13.02
CA LYS A 84 5.83 -19.89 12.54
C LYS A 84 4.33 -20.00 12.50
N PRO A 85 3.82 -19.62 11.60
CA PRO A 85 3.18 -20.45 10.66
C PRO A 85 3.16 -19.83 9.29
N LEU A 86 2.55 -20.54 8.46
CA LEU A 86 2.24 -20.20 7.11
C LEU A 86 2.45 -18.77 6.70
N ILE A 87 1.91 -17.93 7.43
CA ILE A 87 1.82 -16.55 7.17
C ILE A 87 3.12 -15.83 7.41
N ARG A 88 3.84 -16.27 8.34
CA ARG A 88 5.01 -15.77 8.83
C ARG A 88 6.17 -15.80 7.93
N GLU A 89 6.27 -16.84 7.31
CA GLU A 89 7.29 -17.07 6.34
C GLU A 89 7.04 -16.27 5.09
N SER A 90 5.78 -15.95 4.86
CA SER A 90 5.43 -15.11 3.75
C SER A 90 5.74 -13.64 3.93
N VAL A 91 6.01 -13.14 5.10
CA VAL A 91 6.18 -11.70 5.31
C VAL A 91 7.58 -11.28 5.72
N GLY A 92 8.35 -12.18 6.24
CA GLY A 92 9.64 -11.83 6.82
C GLY A 92 10.86 -12.47 6.22
N LEU A 93 10.66 -13.44 5.39
CA LEU A 93 11.73 -14.04 4.62
C LEU A 93 11.73 -13.40 3.24
N GLY A 94 12.88 -13.33 2.62
CA GLY A 94 12.96 -13.03 1.20
C GLY A 94 11.97 -13.94 0.47
N ASN A 95 11.25 -13.40 -0.50
CA ASN A 95 10.19 -14.14 -1.21
C ASN A 95 10.64 -15.52 -1.74
N SER A 96 11.93 -15.71 -2.04
CA SER A 96 12.51 -16.99 -2.46
C SER A 96 12.45 -18.06 -1.38
N ASP A 97 12.63 -17.73 -0.12
CA ASP A 97 12.71 -18.71 0.96
C ASP A 97 11.33 -19.31 1.27
N ILE A 98 10.28 -18.51 1.14
CA ILE A 98 8.90 -18.95 1.30
C ILE A 98 8.55 -20.00 0.27
N ILE A 99 8.92 -19.75 -0.94
CA ILE A 99 8.57 -20.58 -2.07
C ILE A 99 9.39 -21.84 -2.07
N GLN A 100 10.65 -21.77 -1.70
CA GLN A 100 11.49 -22.93 -1.52
C GLN A 100 10.90 -23.83 -0.44
N ALA A 101 10.44 -23.24 0.64
CA ALA A 101 9.80 -23.94 1.73
C ALA A 101 8.47 -24.60 1.30
N MET A 102 7.65 -23.86 0.57
CA MET A 102 6.38 -24.39 0.03
C MET A 102 6.59 -25.45 -1.06
N LYS A 103 7.61 -25.30 -1.93
CA LYS A 103 7.97 -26.31 -2.94
C LYS A 103 8.55 -27.57 -2.36
N ASN A 104 9.27 -27.48 -1.26
CA ASN A 104 9.91 -28.65 -0.64
C ASN A 104 8.94 -29.49 0.19
N GLY A 105 7.64 -29.09 0.29
CA GLY A 105 6.68 -29.81 1.14
C GLY A 105 7.18 -29.99 2.56
N THR A 106 8.12 -29.11 2.98
CA THR A 106 8.56 -29.10 4.37
C THR A 106 7.35 -28.69 5.18
N ASN A 107 6.83 -29.66 5.89
CA ASN A 107 5.83 -29.47 6.90
C ASN A 107 6.32 -28.39 7.83
N TYR A 108 5.93 -27.16 7.56
CA TYR A 108 5.96 -26.15 8.59
C TYR A 108 4.89 -26.59 9.56
N GLU A 109 5.34 -27.30 10.58
CA GLU A 109 4.45 -27.64 11.68
C GLU A 109 3.78 -26.39 12.16
N ILE A 110 2.50 -26.25 11.83
CA ILE A 110 1.59 -25.27 12.41
C ILE A 110 1.38 -25.63 13.89
N THR A 111 2.44 -26.00 14.55
CA THR A 111 2.45 -26.41 15.96
C THR A 111 2.60 -25.22 16.90
N SER A 112 2.71 -24.00 16.34
CA SER A 112 2.80 -22.84 17.19
C SER A 112 1.41 -22.42 17.68
N PRO A 113 1.15 -22.40 18.99
CA PRO A 113 -0.14 -21.98 19.54
C PRO A 113 -0.62 -20.61 19.11
N GLY A 114 0.28 -19.80 18.53
CA GLY A 114 -0.02 -18.44 18.08
C GLY A 114 -0.83 -18.33 16.80
N VAL A 115 -0.79 -19.32 15.91
CA VAL A 115 -1.50 -19.23 14.60
C VAL A 115 -2.97 -19.43 14.73
N SER A 116 -3.36 -20.25 15.66
CA SER A 116 -4.76 -20.51 15.93
C SER A 116 -5.53 -19.28 16.40
N LYS A 117 -4.87 -18.15 16.63
CA LYS A 117 -5.50 -16.91 17.07
C LYS A 117 -5.90 -15.96 15.95
N TYR A 118 -5.37 -16.12 14.74
CA TYR A 118 -5.68 -15.16 13.67
C TYR A 118 -6.97 -15.51 12.94
N ASP A 119 -7.81 -14.51 12.80
CA ASP A 119 -9.06 -14.56 12.04
C ASP A 119 -8.85 -14.18 10.58
N ALA A 120 -7.77 -13.45 10.31
CA ALA A 120 -7.44 -12.97 8.98
C ALA A 120 -5.94 -12.65 8.84
N LEU A 121 -5.51 -12.58 7.58
CA LEU A 121 -4.21 -12.05 7.17
C LEU A 121 -4.40 -10.87 6.23
N PHE A 122 -3.66 -9.80 6.47
CA PHE A 122 -3.65 -8.63 5.60
C PHE A 122 -2.27 -8.46 4.96
N THR A 123 -2.07 -9.02 3.78
CA THR A 123 -0.78 -8.96 3.07
C THR A 123 -0.51 -7.56 2.53
N SER A 124 0.76 -7.29 2.24
CA SER A 124 1.18 -6.06 1.53
C SER A 124 1.46 -6.33 0.04
N ASP A 125 1.11 -7.52 -0.45
CA ASP A 125 1.40 -7.93 -1.82
C ASP A 125 0.39 -9.00 -2.27
N GLN A 126 -0.24 -8.76 -3.41
CA GLN A 126 -1.25 -9.66 -4.00
C GLN A 126 -0.68 -11.04 -4.33
N ARG A 127 0.60 -11.13 -4.68
CA ARG A 127 1.24 -12.41 -5.03
C ARG A 127 1.09 -13.47 -3.95
N PHE A 128 1.16 -13.07 -2.68
CA PHE A 128 0.94 -13.98 -1.56
C PHE A 128 -0.50 -14.47 -1.45
N TYR A 129 -1.45 -13.58 -1.71
CA TYR A 129 -2.85 -13.94 -1.73
C TYR A 129 -3.15 -14.94 -2.84
N ASP A 130 -2.69 -14.67 -4.06
CA ASP A 130 -2.91 -15.54 -5.22
C ASP A 130 -2.22 -16.89 -5.03
N TYR A 131 -0.99 -16.87 -4.53
CA TYR A 131 -0.24 -18.09 -4.27
C TYR A 131 -0.89 -18.95 -3.18
N TYR A 132 -1.31 -18.35 -2.08
CA TYR A 132 -1.98 -19.04 -0.97
C TYR A 132 -3.28 -19.71 -1.41
N LYS A 133 -4.02 -19.08 -2.31
CA LYS A 133 -5.25 -19.68 -2.88
C LYS A 133 -4.99 -20.87 -3.80
N LEU A 134 -3.88 -20.84 -4.54
CA LEU A 134 -3.50 -21.93 -5.44
C LEU A 134 -2.93 -23.13 -4.69
N TYR A 135 -2.24 -22.89 -3.59
CA TYR A 135 -1.57 -23.91 -2.79
C TYR A 135 -2.06 -23.88 -1.34
N PRO A 136 -3.37 -24.15 -1.10
CA PRO A 136 -3.86 -24.22 0.25
C PRO A 136 -3.12 -25.33 0.98
N ASN A 137 -2.69 -25.04 2.20
CA ASN A 137 -1.98 -26.03 3.01
C ASN A 137 -2.93 -27.16 3.38
N LYS A 138 -2.93 -28.21 2.59
CA LYS A 138 -3.70 -29.44 2.83
C LYS A 138 -2.77 -30.49 3.42
N GLU A 139 -2.46 -30.36 4.69
CA GLU A 139 -2.03 -31.53 5.42
C GLU A 139 -3.27 -32.36 5.78
N ALA A 140 -3.21 -33.61 5.36
CA ALA A 140 -4.29 -34.55 5.63
C ALA A 140 -4.47 -34.72 7.14
N GLY A 141 -5.60 -34.26 7.66
CA GLY A 141 -6.02 -34.46 9.05
C GLY A 141 -6.16 -33.24 9.93
N GLU A 142 -5.55 -32.10 9.58
CA GLU A 142 -5.88 -30.85 10.24
C GLU A 142 -7.02 -30.17 9.47
N ALA A 143 -8.11 -29.98 10.19
CA ALA A 143 -9.26 -29.30 9.63
C ALA A 143 -8.82 -27.97 9.01
N ASP A 144 -9.37 -27.66 7.88
CA ASP A 144 -9.35 -26.48 7.02
C ASP A 144 -9.22 -25.11 7.69
N ARG A 145 -8.49 -25.02 8.80
CA ARG A 145 -8.43 -23.86 9.71
C ARG A 145 -7.84 -22.62 9.06
N TYR A 146 -7.09 -22.80 7.98
CA TYR A 146 -6.48 -21.72 7.21
C TYR A 146 -6.88 -21.75 5.75
N THR A 147 -7.98 -22.40 5.42
CA THR A 147 -8.62 -22.22 4.13
C THR A 147 -9.08 -20.76 4.03
N VAL A 148 -8.70 -20.09 2.96
CA VAL A 148 -9.22 -18.76 2.68
C VAL A 148 -10.70 -18.89 2.35
N LEU A 149 -11.55 -18.45 3.25
CA LEU A 149 -13.00 -18.49 3.10
C LEU A 149 -13.50 -17.38 2.19
N ASP A 150 -12.87 -16.20 2.27
CA ASP A 150 -13.20 -14.99 1.53
C ASP A 150 -11.99 -14.06 1.50
N GLY A 151 -12.10 -12.94 0.82
CA GLY A 151 -11.09 -11.91 0.81
C GLY A 151 -10.83 -11.33 -0.57
N GLY A 152 -9.87 -10.43 -0.64
CA GLY A 152 -9.49 -9.78 -1.88
C GLY A 152 -8.76 -8.47 -1.66
N LEU A 153 -8.69 -7.70 -2.72
CA LEU A 153 -8.09 -6.38 -2.75
C LEU A 153 -8.83 -5.42 -1.81
N THR A 154 -8.07 -4.79 -0.93
CA THR A 154 -8.62 -3.83 0.04
C THR A 154 -7.99 -2.46 -0.12
N LEU A 155 -6.65 -2.39 -0.12
CA LEU A 155 -5.90 -1.16 -0.27
C LEU A 155 -4.95 -1.29 -1.47
N ASN A 156 -4.79 -0.20 -2.21
CA ASN A 156 -3.94 -0.15 -3.38
C ASN A 156 -3.10 1.12 -3.38
N THR A 157 -1.90 1.01 -3.93
CA THR A 157 -1.06 2.16 -4.23
C THR A 157 -0.21 1.83 -5.45
N PRO A 158 -0.11 2.73 -6.45
CA PRO A 158 0.75 2.47 -7.60
C PRO A 158 2.21 2.72 -7.26
N ILE A 159 3.12 2.08 -7.99
CA ILE A 159 4.53 2.47 -8.05
C ILE A 159 4.63 3.78 -8.81
N VAL A 160 5.38 4.73 -8.24
CA VAL A 160 5.72 6.02 -8.83
C VAL A 160 7.21 6.27 -8.73
N ILE A 161 7.69 7.29 -9.44
CA ILE A 161 9.05 7.80 -9.29
C ILE A 161 8.94 9.23 -8.78
N TYR A 162 9.54 9.51 -7.63
CA TYR A 162 9.68 10.86 -7.14
C TYR A 162 10.94 11.50 -7.72
N SER A 163 10.83 12.77 -8.08
CA SER A 163 11.92 13.52 -8.67
C SER A 163 11.77 15.01 -8.37
N TRP A 164 12.70 15.79 -8.86
CA TRP A 164 12.80 17.23 -8.67
C TRP A 164 12.43 17.95 -9.97
N LYS A 165 11.89 19.15 -9.84
CA LYS A 165 11.41 19.94 -10.97
C LYS A 165 12.45 20.04 -12.10
N GLU A 166 13.69 20.37 -11.79
CA GLU A 166 14.75 20.54 -12.78
C GLU A 166 15.08 19.24 -13.52
N VAL A 167 15.07 18.12 -12.80
CA VAL A 167 15.26 16.79 -13.38
C VAL A 167 14.13 16.47 -14.33
N VAL A 168 12.90 16.72 -13.93
CA VAL A 168 11.70 16.49 -14.74
C VAL A 168 11.69 17.37 -15.98
N ASP A 169 12.04 18.65 -15.84
CA ASP A 169 12.14 19.58 -16.96
C ASP A 169 13.19 19.11 -18.00
N ALA A 170 14.31 18.53 -17.55
CA ALA A 170 15.31 17.94 -18.43
C ALA A 170 14.79 16.66 -19.12
N LEU A 171 14.12 15.78 -18.39
CA LEU A 171 13.52 14.56 -18.96
C LEU A 171 12.39 14.87 -19.95
N MET A 172 11.66 15.98 -19.76
CA MET A 172 10.66 16.44 -20.72
C MET A 172 11.31 16.92 -22.03
N LYS A 173 12.44 17.62 -21.98
CA LYS A 173 13.20 17.99 -23.19
C LYS A 173 13.71 16.77 -23.96
N GLU A 174 13.99 15.69 -23.25
CA GLU A 174 14.36 14.41 -23.84
C GLU A 174 13.15 13.60 -24.34
N ASN A 175 11.91 14.10 -24.23
CA ASN A 175 10.67 13.37 -24.52
C ASN A 175 10.52 12.03 -23.79
N ILE A 176 11.02 11.96 -22.54
CA ILE A 176 10.85 10.81 -21.64
C ILE A 176 9.64 11.02 -20.75
N VAL A 177 9.41 12.27 -20.31
CA VAL A 177 8.30 12.67 -19.46
C VAL A 177 7.37 13.61 -20.21
N THR A 178 6.07 13.46 -19.96
CA THR A 178 5.03 14.38 -20.40
C THR A 178 4.29 14.97 -19.21
N ASN A 179 3.79 16.19 -19.35
CA ASN A 179 2.95 16.86 -18.38
C ASN A 179 1.54 16.98 -18.93
N ASN A 180 0.56 16.43 -18.24
CA ASN A 180 -0.85 16.56 -18.55
C ASN A 180 -1.56 17.24 -17.37
N ASP A 181 -1.83 18.54 -17.50
CA ASP A 181 -2.53 19.33 -16.49
C ASP A 181 -1.91 19.26 -15.09
N GLY A 182 -0.58 19.29 -15.00
CA GLY A 182 0.16 19.23 -13.75
C GLY A 182 0.47 17.81 -13.25
N VAL A 183 -0.01 16.77 -13.92
CA VAL A 183 0.34 15.38 -13.67
C VAL A 183 1.43 14.93 -14.64
N TYR A 184 2.49 14.36 -14.11
CA TYR A 184 3.66 13.97 -14.90
C TYR A 184 3.70 12.46 -15.13
N PHE A 185 3.90 12.09 -16.39
CA PHE A 185 3.94 10.68 -16.82
C PHE A 185 5.28 10.36 -17.48
N ILE A 186 5.91 9.25 -17.09
CA ILE A 186 7.03 8.70 -17.85
C ILE A 186 6.44 7.88 -18.99
N THR A 187 6.43 8.47 -20.18
CA THR A 187 5.84 7.85 -21.37
C THR A 187 6.82 7.01 -22.16
N ASP A 188 8.13 7.19 -21.94
CA ASP A 188 9.18 6.37 -22.55
C ASP A 188 10.15 5.83 -21.50
N MET A 189 9.68 4.84 -20.73
CA MET A 189 10.51 4.17 -19.73
C MET A 189 11.65 3.36 -20.37
N ASN A 190 11.47 2.82 -21.57
CA ASN A 190 12.51 2.10 -22.29
C ASN A 190 13.71 3.00 -22.60
N LYS A 191 13.46 4.23 -23.03
CA LYS A 191 14.52 5.22 -23.27
C LYS A 191 15.25 5.62 -21.97
N LEU A 192 14.53 5.75 -20.87
CA LEU A 192 15.15 6.03 -19.58
C LEU A 192 16.03 4.86 -19.10
N ILE A 193 15.54 3.63 -19.24
CA ILE A 193 16.32 2.41 -18.95
C ILE A 193 17.60 2.38 -19.82
N ASP A 194 17.49 2.68 -21.10
CA ASP A 194 18.63 2.71 -22.02
C ASP A 194 19.66 3.80 -21.65
N TYR A 195 19.22 4.94 -21.15
CA TYR A 195 20.12 5.98 -20.66
C TYR A 195 20.94 5.48 -19.45
N ILE A 196 20.27 4.80 -18.52
CA ILE A 196 20.90 4.21 -17.33
C ILE A 196 21.90 3.13 -17.75
N LEU A 197 21.49 2.22 -18.63
CA LEU A 197 22.36 1.13 -19.11
C LEU A 197 23.57 1.62 -19.89
N LYS A 198 23.42 2.68 -20.68
CA LYS A 198 24.55 3.31 -21.41
C LYS A 198 25.42 4.21 -20.52
N GLY A 199 25.06 4.38 -19.24
CA GLY A 199 25.79 5.26 -18.33
C GLY A 199 25.74 6.74 -18.72
N LYS A 200 24.66 7.18 -19.39
CA LYS A 200 24.47 8.59 -19.75
C LYS A 200 24.47 9.45 -18.50
N LYS A 201 25.18 10.57 -18.53
CA LYS A 201 25.35 11.45 -17.39
C LYS A 201 24.26 12.52 -17.35
N TRP A 202 23.97 13.03 -16.17
CA TRP A 202 23.03 14.12 -15.99
C TRP A 202 23.39 15.36 -16.84
N LYS A 203 24.68 15.69 -16.94
CA LYS A 203 25.16 16.80 -17.77
C LYS A 203 24.83 16.61 -19.25
N ASP A 204 24.72 15.37 -19.74
CA ASP A 204 24.44 15.07 -21.15
C ASP A 204 22.99 15.37 -21.54
N ILE A 205 22.13 15.64 -20.55
CA ILE A 205 20.77 16.13 -20.73
C ILE A 205 20.55 17.54 -20.17
N GLY A 206 21.65 18.28 -19.96
CA GLY A 206 21.63 19.69 -19.59
C GLY A 206 21.63 19.98 -18.09
N LEU A 207 21.77 18.97 -17.23
CA LEU A 207 21.86 19.13 -15.77
C LEU A 207 23.34 19.14 -15.33
N ASN A 208 24.02 20.24 -15.58
CA ASN A 208 25.46 20.38 -15.30
C ASN A 208 25.81 20.37 -13.81
N GLU A 209 24.84 20.66 -12.95
CA GLU A 209 24.99 20.71 -11.50
C GLU A 209 24.93 19.33 -10.85
N LEU A 210 24.40 18.32 -11.57
CA LEU A 210 24.33 16.96 -11.08
C LEU A 210 25.53 16.12 -11.54
N TYR A 211 26.15 15.45 -10.58
CA TYR A 211 27.27 14.54 -10.84
C TYR A 211 26.78 13.13 -11.14
N GLY A 212 27.63 12.39 -11.88
CA GLY A 212 27.41 10.97 -12.13
C GLY A 212 26.47 10.68 -13.29
N SER A 213 26.11 9.41 -13.38
CA SER A 213 25.20 8.89 -14.40
C SER A 213 23.75 8.99 -13.96
N ILE A 214 22.87 9.07 -14.95
CA ILE A 214 21.41 8.98 -14.71
C ILE A 214 21.15 7.64 -14.04
N ASN A 215 20.44 7.69 -12.92
CA ASN A 215 19.97 6.51 -12.19
C ASN A 215 18.63 6.78 -11.51
N ILE A 216 17.97 5.71 -11.10
CA ILE A 216 16.77 5.73 -10.26
C ILE A 216 17.10 4.86 -9.05
N ALA A 217 17.14 5.47 -7.87
CA ALA A 217 17.33 4.71 -6.66
C ALA A 217 16.06 3.95 -6.28
N SER A 218 16.22 2.70 -5.88
CA SER A 218 15.14 1.85 -5.40
C SER A 218 15.55 1.12 -4.13
N THR A 219 14.61 0.46 -3.49
CA THR A 219 14.92 -0.54 -2.48
C THR A 219 15.32 -1.86 -3.16
N ASP A 220 16.07 -2.69 -2.44
CA ASP A 220 16.55 -3.97 -2.98
C ASP A 220 15.37 -4.91 -3.30
N PRO A 221 15.22 -5.36 -4.55
CA PRO A 221 14.13 -6.25 -4.95
C PRO A 221 14.16 -7.62 -4.25
N VAL A 222 15.30 -8.00 -3.70
CA VAL A 222 15.47 -9.28 -2.99
C VAL A 222 14.84 -9.25 -1.61
N SER A 223 14.87 -8.10 -0.94
CA SER A 223 14.45 -7.95 0.46
C SER A 223 13.27 -7.01 0.67
N SER A 224 12.83 -6.28 -0.35
CA SER A 224 11.82 -5.22 -0.23
C SER A 224 10.71 -5.36 -1.26
N SER A 225 9.47 -5.26 -0.82
CA SER A 225 8.28 -5.33 -1.70
C SER A 225 8.24 -4.20 -2.75
N PRO A 226 8.52 -2.92 -2.44
CA PRO A 226 8.57 -1.89 -3.49
C PRO A 226 9.63 -2.15 -4.55
N GLY A 227 10.83 -2.55 -4.15
CA GLY A 227 11.89 -2.95 -5.06
C GLY A 227 11.46 -4.11 -5.95
N ALA A 228 10.92 -5.15 -5.34
CA ALA A 228 10.38 -6.31 -6.04
C ALA A 228 9.31 -5.94 -7.07
N THR A 229 8.38 -5.07 -6.70
CA THR A 229 7.30 -4.62 -7.58
C THR A 229 7.84 -3.75 -8.72
N TYR A 230 8.80 -2.88 -8.42
CA TYR A 230 9.46 -2.05 -9.44
C TYR A 230 10.22 -2.88 -10.47
N TYR A 231 11.00 -3.88 -10.03
CA TYR A 231 11.72 -4.76 -10.96
C TYR A 231 10.77 -5.64 -11.78
N GLY A 232 9.62 -6.02 -11.22
CA GLY A 232 8.53 -6.62 -11.97
C GLY A 232 7.95 -5.70 -13.05
N LEU A 233 7.78 -4.41 -12.74
CA LEU A 233 7.37 -3.39 -13.71
C LEU A 233 8.41 -3.23 -14.83
N LEU A 234 9.69 -3.08 -14.48
CA LEU A 234 10.76 -2.97 -15.47
C LEU A 234 10.79 -4.17 -16.41
N LEU A 235 10.66 -5.37 -15.88
CA LEU A 235 10.61 -6.58 -16.66
C LEU A 235 9.41 -6.61 -17.62
N SER A 236 8.25 -6.20 -17.16
CA SER A 236 7.03 -6.10 -18.00
C SER A 236 7.21 -5.08 -19.12
N ILE A 237 7.80 -3.92 -18.83
CA ILE A 237 8.08 -2.89 -19.83
C ILE A 237 9.09 -3.38 -20.88
N LEU A 238 10.16 -4.04 -20.44
CA LEU A 238 11.19 -4.60 -21.34
C LEU A 238 10.68 -5.75 -22.20
N SER A 239 9.64 -6.45 -21.75
CA SER A 239 9.09 -7.60 -22.46
C SER A 239 8.08 -7.22 -23.54
N ASP A 240 7.49 -6.04 -23.45
CA ASP A 240 6.42 -5.56 -24.35
C ASP A 240 5.27 -6.59 -24.53
N ALA A 241 5.08 -7.42 -23.49
CA ALA A 241 4.09 -8.50 -23.45
C ALA A 241 3.88 -8.97 -22.01
N GLU A 242 2.88 -9.81 -21.80
CA GLU A 242 2.72 -10.51 -20.53
C GLU A 242 3.96 -11.37 -20.24
N VAL A 243 4.55 -11.17 -19.06
CA VAL A 243 5.74 -11.91 -18.61
C VAL A 243 5.33 -13.26 -18.04
N THR A 244 5.85 -14.31 -18.63
CA THR A 244 5.63 -15.69 -18.19
C THR A 244 6.95 -16.36 -17.81
N THR A 245 6.88 -17.53 -17.20
CA THR A 245 8.06 -18.33 -16.83
C THR A 245 8.85 -18.78 -18.06
N GLU A 246 8.18 -18.88 -19.21
CA GLU A 246 8.77 -19.32 -20.48
C GLU A 246 9.50 -18.19 -21.21
N ASN A 247 8.97 -16.94 -21.12
CA ASN A 247 9.52 -15.84 -21.92
C ASN A 247 10.43 -14.88 -21.14
N ILE A 248 10.52 -15.03 -19.81
CA ILE A 248 11.27 -14.12 -18.94
C ILE A 248 12.77 -14.07 -19.29
N GLU A 249 13.36 -15.18 -19.74
CA GLU A 249 14.82 -15.34 -19.90
C GLU A 249 15.44 -14.30 -20.85
N LYS A 250 14.68 -13.88 -21.85
CA LYS A 250 15.16 -12.92 -22.86
C LYS A 250 15.61 -11.59 -22.24
N ASN A 251 14.93 -11.12 -21.19
CA ASN A 251 15.12 -9.79 -20.62
C ASN A 251 15.87 -9.81 -19.27
N LEU A 252 16.07 -10.99 -18.67
CA LEU A 252 16.81 -11.11 -17.40
C LEU A 252 18.23 -10.53 -17.46
N PRO A 253 19.04 -10.77 -18.51
CA PRO A 253 20.39 -10.20 -18.58
C PRO A 253 20.38 -8.66 -18.56
N LYS A 254 19.46 -8.03 -19.31
CA LYS A 254 19.33 -6.58 -19.37
C LYS A 254 18.90 -6.02 -18.01
N LEU A 255 17.99 -6.71 -17.34
CA LEU A 255 17.52 -6.31 -16.00
C LEU A 255 18.59 -6.52 -14.91
N LYS A 256 19.41 -7.58 -15.03
CA LYS A 256 20.58 -7.80 -14.17
C LYS A 256 21.61 -6.69 -14.32
N GLU A 257 21.90 -6.25 -15.55
CA GLU A 257 22.79 -5.12 -15.79
C GLU A 257 22.23 -3.84 -15.14
N PHE A 258 20.92 -3.59 -15.27
CA PHE A 258 20.25 -2.48 -14.60
C PHE A 258 20.40 -2.58 -13.07
N TYR A 259 20.18 -3.77 -12.50
CA TYR A 259 20.35 -4.04 -11.07
C TYR A 259 21.76 -3.72 -10.58
N ILE A 260 22.79 -4.18 -11.31
CA ILE A 260 24.19 -3.90 -10.96
C ILE A 260 24.49 -2.40 -11.03
N LYS A 261 23.98 -1.70 -12.05
CA LYS A 261 24.19 -0.25 -12.24
C LYS A 261 23.46 0.60 -11.21
N SER A 262 22.40 0.09 -10.60
CA SER A 262 21.69 0.78 -9.51
C SER A 262 22.54 0.92 -8.24
N GLY A 263 23.59 0.08 -8.08
CA GLY A 263 24.54 0.16 -6.99
C GLY A 263 23.93 -0.14 -5.62
N TYR A 264 24.27 0.67 -4.61
CA TYR A 264 23.73 0.48 -3.26
C TYR A 264 22.22 0.78 -3.23
N MET A 265 21.46 -0.14 -2.66
CA MET A 265 20.02 -0.02 -2.49
C MET A 265 19.66 0.00 -1.00
N ASN A 266 18.66 0.80 -0.66
CA ASN A 266 18.13 0.84 0.71
C ASN A 266 17.33 -0.42 1.03
N ASN A 267 17.30 -0.77 2.31
CA ASN A 267 16.54 -1.93 2.76
C ASN A 267 15.04 -1.61 2.90
N THR A 268 14.71 -0.36 3.22
CA THR A 268 13.31 0.05 3.42
C THR A 268 12.92 1.27 2.56
N PRO A 269 11.64 1.36 2.14
CA PRO A 269 11.14 2.55 1.44
C PRO A 269 11.22 3.81 2.30
N ALA A 270 10.94 3.69 3.60
CA ALA A 270 10.99 4.83 4.52
C ALA A 270 12.38 5.47 4.58
N ASP A 271 13.44 4.65 4.68
CA ASP A 271 14.82 5.14 4.68
C ASP A 271 15.18 5.83 3.36
N LEU A 272 14.72 5.27 2.22
CA LEU A 272 14.95 5.84 0.90
C LEU A 272 14.22 7.18 0.73
N PHE A 273 12.95 7.24 1.15
CA PHE A 273 12.14 8.44 1.07
C PHE A 273 12.66 9.56 1.99
N GLU A 274 13.04 9.22 3.22
CA GLU A 274 13.67 10.16 4.15
C GLU A 274 14.99 10.70 3.59
N ARG A 275 15.81 9.86 2.98
CA ARG A 275 17.07 10.27 2.34
C ARG A 275 16.80 11.21 1.16
N TYR A 276 15.81 10.90 0.32
CA TYR A 276 15.37 11.76 -0.78
C TYR A 276 15.02 13.18 -0.29
N LEU A 277 14.20 13.28 0.76
CA LEU A 277 13.80 14.57 1.32
C LEU A 277 14.98 15.32 1.96
N LYS A 278 15.91 14.62 2.62
CA LYS A 278 17.05 15.24 3.33
C LYS A 278 18.18 15.67 2.41
N THR A 279 18.47 14.89 1.37
CA THR A 279 19.64 15.14 0.51
C THR A 279 19.32 15.96 -0.73
N GLY A 280 18.03 16.09 -1.05
CA GLY A 280 17.57 16.87 -2.19
C GLY A 280 18.02 16.28 -3.54
N MET A 281 17.86 17.09 -4.58
CA MET A 281 18.20 16.72 -5.97
C MET A 281 19.66 16.24 -6.12
N GLY A 282 20.58 16.82 -5.38
CA GLY A 282 22.00 16.49 -5.47
C GLY A 282 22.37 15.11 -4.96
N GLY A 283 21.61 14.59 -3.98
CA GLY A 283 21.83 13.26 -3.41
C GLY A 283 20.97 12.19 -4.08
N GLU A 284 19.69 12.48 -4.26
CA GLU A 284 18.70 11.55 -4.82
C GLU A 284 17.88 12.25 -5.91
N PRO A 285 18.37 12.28 -7.17
CA PRO A 285 17.66 12.90 -8.27
C PRO A 285 16.32 12.21 -8.61
N MET A 286 16.28 10.90 -8.51
CA MET A 286 15.07 10.09 -8.72
C MET A 286 15.04 8.90 -7.77
N ILE A 287 13.89 8.65 -7.15
CA ILE A 287 13.66 7.46 -6.32
C ILE A 287 12.35 6.77 -6.70
N VAL A 288 12.31 5.46 -6.51
CA VAL A 288 11.07 4.66 -6.62
C VAL A 288 10.43 4.52 -5.26
N ASP A 289 9.13 4.79 -5.19
CA ASP A 289 8.33 4.48 -4.02
C ASP A 289 6.84 4.36 -4.41
N TYR A 290 5.98 4.22 -3.42
CA TYR A 290 4.53 4.20 -3.57
C TYR A 290 3.95 5.62 -3.61
N GLU A 291 2.89 5.83 -4.41
CA GLU A 291 2.13 7.09 -4.41
C GLU A 291 1.72 7.53 -3.01
N LYS A 292 1.30 6.59 -2.19
CA LYS A 292 0.86 6.86 -0.81
C LYS A 292 1.89 7.58 0.04
N SER A 293 3.18 7.34 -0.16
CA SER A 293 4.24 7.93 0.67
C SER A 293 4.28 9.46 0.57
N MET A 294 4.01 10.02 -0.61
CA MET A 294 3.93 11.47 -0.78
C MET A 294 2.65 12.05 -0.18
N ILE A 295 1.53 11.33 -0.28
CA ILE A 295 0.25 11.78 0.28
C ILE A 295 0.32 11.73 1.80
N ASP A 296 0.88 10.67 2.35
CA ASP A 296 1.13 10.53 3.79
C ASP A 296 2.06 11.63 4.31
N PHE A 297 3.15 11.94 3.60
CA PHE A 297 4.02 13.06 3.92
C PHE A 297 3.29 14.41 3.90
N ALA A 298 2.45 14.65 2.88
CA ALA A 298 1.69 15.89 2.77
C ALA A 298 0.67 16.08 3.92
N THR A 299 0.14 14.98 4.45
CA THR A 299 -0.85 14.99 5.54
C THR A 299 -0.20 14.98 6.92
N SER A 300 0.86 14.20 7.11
CA SER A 300 1.54 14.05 8.39
C SER A 300 2.50 15.20 8.72
N SER A 301 3.03 15.87 7.70
CA SER A 301 4.04 16.94 7.81
C SER A 301 3.75 18.11 6.89
N PRO A 302 2.59 18.80 7.03
CA PRO A 302 2.10 19.79 6.07
C PRO A 302 3.04 20.99 5.89
N ASP A 303 3.71 21.44 6.93
CA ASP A 303 4.66 22.57 6.85
C ASP A 303 5.91 22.18 6.06
N ALA A 304 6.45 21.00 6.29
CA ALA A 304 7.60 20.48 5.55
C ALA A 304 7.23 20.23 4.08
N PHE A 305 6.06 19.67 3.83
CA PHE A 305 5.54 19.50 2.48
C PHE A 305 5.34 20.82 1.75
N ALA A 306 4.74 21.81 2.40
CA ALA A 306 4.54 23.15 1.81
C ALA A 306 5.86 23.81 1.38
N ALA A 307 6.95 23.55 2.10
CA ALA A 307 8.28 24.08 1.76
C ALA A 307 8.92 23.39 0.54
N LEU A 308 8.49 22.17 0.18
CA LEU A 308 9.10 21.34 -0.87
C LEU A 308 8.20 21.09 -2.08
N LYS A 309 6.89 21.28 -1.96
CA LYS A 309 5.90 20.89 -2.98
C LYS A 309 6.13 21.51 -4.37
N ASP A 310 6.70 22.69 -4.41
CA ASP A 310 6.97 23.39 -5.68
C ASP A 310 8.18 22.81 -6.41
N ASP A 311 9.07 22.13 -5.71
CA ASP A 311 10.28 21.51 -6.24
C ASP A 311 10.14 20.02 -6.51
N ILE A 312 9.27 19.31 -5.77
CA ILE A 312 9.05 17.88 -5.92
C ILE A 312 8.06 17.59 -7.06
N ARG A 313 8.29 16.49 -7.77
CA ARG A 313 7.37 15.95 -8.79
C ARG A 313 7.15 14.47 -8.56
N VAL A 314 5.89 14.05 -8.78
CA VAL A 314 5.49 12.63 -8.82
C VAL A 314 5.35 12.23 -10.27
N LEU A 315 6.12 11.25 -10.69
CA LEU A 315 6.15 10.73 -12.05
C LEU A 315 5.48 9.36 -12.09
N TYR A 316 4.48 9.21 -12.93
CA TYR A 316 3.76 7.96 -13.14
C TYR A 316 4.33 7.24 -14.36
N PRO A 317 5.02 6.09 -14.20
CA PRO A 317 5.35 5.25 -15.34
C PRO A 317 4.08 4.87 -16.11
N THR A 318 4.19 4.82 -17.42
CA THR A 318 3.07 4.45 -18.29
C THR A 318 3.53 3.32 -19.23
N PRO A 319 3.18 2.07 -18.91
CA PRO A 319 2.32 1.62 -17.80
C PRO A 319 3.01 1.68 -16.41
N THR A 320 2.21 1.75 -15.34
CA THR A 320 2.66 1.49 -13.98
C THR A 320 2.16 0.14 -13.47
N ILE A 321 2.43 -0.18 -12.20
CA ILE A 321 2.00 -1.41 -11.54
C ILE A 321 1.39 -1.07 -10.17
N TRP A 322 0.33 -1.78 -9.82
CA TRP A 322 -0.28 -1.67 -8.51
C TRP A 322 0.46 -2.52 -7.47
N ASN A 323 0.71 -1.95 -6.32
CA ASN A 323 0.94 -2.72 -5.11
C ASN A 323 -0.39 -2.87 -4.38
N SER A 324 -0.88 -4.09 -4.35
CA SER A 324 -2.22 -4.41 -3.86
C SER A 324 -2.13 -5.15 -2.55
N HIS A 325 -2.70 -4.56 -1.50
CA HIS A 325 -2.80 -5.16 -0.18
C HIS A 325 -4.08 -6.00 -0.14
N CYS A 326 -3.93 -7.29 0.01
CA CYS A 326 -5.04 -8.24 -0.01
C CYS A 326 -5.36 -8.75 1.39
N PHE A 327 -6.63 -8.80 1.71
CA PHE A 327 -7.15 -9.37 2.95
C PHE A 327 -7.56 -10.82 2.71
N MET A 328 -7.10 -11.73 3.56
CA MET A 328 -7.48 -13.15 3.54
C MET A 328 -8.27 -13.46 4.79
N VAL A 329 -9.45 -13.99 4.61
CA VAL A 329 -10.40 -14.34 5.68
C VAL A 329 -10.28 -15.82 6.02
N PHE A 330 -10.13 -16.13 7.30
CA PHE A 330 -10.06 -17.51 7.81
C PHE A 330 -11.26 -17.87 8.70
N THR A 331 -11.99 -16.90 9.24
CA THR A 331 -13.12 -17.10 10.14
C THR A 331 -14.27 -16.14 9.83
N ASP A 332 -15.46 -16.41 10.39
CA ASP A 332 -16.59 -15.47 10.31
C ASP A 332 -16.28 -14.10 10.92
N ALA A 333 -15.45 -14.05 11.96
CA ALA A 333 -15.01 -12.79 12.56
C ALA A 333 -14.13 -11.99 11.58
N GLY A 334 -13.21 -12.67 10.89
CA GLY A 334 -12.43 -12.09 9.80
C GLY A 334 -13.30 -11.60 8.64
N ALA A 335 -14.37 -12.33 8.29
CA ALA A 335 -15.29 -11.91 7.23
C ALA A 335 -16.05 -10.62 7.58
N LYS A 336 -16.45 -10.46 8.84
CA LYS A 336 -17.07 -9.20 9.32
C LYS A 336 -16.09 -8.03 9.19
N LEU A 337 -14.83 -8.23 9.54
CA LEU A 337 -13.82 -7.19 9.40
C LEU A 337 -13.54 -6.86 7.93
N TYR A 338 -13.43 -7.86 7.06
CA TYR A 338 -13.25 -7.63 5.62
C TYR A 338 -14.36 -6.76 5.04
N LYS A 339 -15.62 -7.05 5.42
CA LYS A 339 -16.75 -6.21 5.04
C LYS A 339 -16.63 -4.78 5.60
N ALA A 340 -16.20 -4.65 6.86
CA ALA A 340 -16.03 -3.34 7.49
C ALA A 340 -14.91 -2.52 6.84
N LEU A 341 -13.79 -3.11 6.46
CA LEU A 341 -12.69 -2.42 5.77
C LEU A 341 -13.09 -1.90 4.38
N ASN A 342 -14.16 -2.42 3.80
CA ASN A 342 -14.76 -1.92 2.56
C ASN A 342 -15.85 -0.85 2.80
N ASP A 343 -15.95 -0.30 4.00
CA ASP A 343 -16.87 0.80 4.31
C ASP A 343 -16.42 2.09 3.63
N PRO A 344 -17.35 2.87 3.01
CA PRO A 344 -17.00 4.13 2.35
C PRO A 344 -16.31 5.16 3.26
N GLU A 345 -16.68 5.24 4.55
CA GLU A 345 -16.03 6.15 5.49
C GLU A 345 -14.58 5.72 5.79
N ILE A 346 -14.35 4.40 5.95
CA ILE A 346 -12.99 3.85 6.12
C ILE A 346 -12.17 4.04 4.84
N ALA A 347 -12.78 3.82 3.67
CA ALA A 347 -12.14 4.07 2.37
C ALA A 347 -11.73 5.54 2.18
N GLN A 348 -12.57 6.47 2.65
CA GLN A 348 -12.24 7.90 2.63
C GLN A 348 -11.05 8.23 3.53
N ILE A 349 -11.03 7.69 4.75
CA ILE A 349 -9.89 7.85 5.68
C ILE A 349 -8.61 7.26 5.07
N ALA A 350 -8.70 6.07 4.47
CA ALA A 350 -7.57 5.42 3.81
C ALA A 350 -6.94 6.30 2.73
N TRP A 351 -7.75 7.00 1.95
CA TRP A 351 -7.27 7.94 0.94
C TRP A 351 -6.78 9.26 1.52
N GLU A 352 -7.64 9.97 2.25
CA GLU A 352 -7.38 11.35 2.65
C GLU A 352 -6.23 11.49 3.64
N LYS A 353 -6.01 10.50 4.52
CA LYS A 353 -4.93 10.55 5.52
C LYS A 353 -3.71 9.73 5.13
N TYR A 354 -3.89 8.61 4.42
CA TYR A 354 -2.83 7.62 4.22
C TYR A 354 -2.49 7.35 2.75
N GLY A 355 -3.19 7.98 1.81
CA GLY A 355 -2.92 7.87 0.37
C GLY A 355 -3.22 6.50 -0.24
N PHE A 356 -3.97 5.64 0.44
CA PHE A 356 -4.38 4.37 -0.12
C PHE A 356 -5.62 4.53 -1.00
N ARG A 357 -5.54 4.03 -2.21
CA ARG A 357 -6.69 3.86 -3.09
C ARG A 357 -7.43 2.58 -2.74
N THR A 358 -8.76 2.61 -2.77
CA THR A 358 -9.60 1.45 -2.48
C THR A 358 -10.53 1.16 -3.66
N GLY A 359 -11.04 -0.05 -3.76
CA GLY A 359 -12.04 -0.40 -4.77
C GLY A 359 -13.43 0.18 -4.50
N VAL A 360 -13.68 0.60 -3.26
CA VAL A 360 -15.02 1.02 -2.79
C VAL A 360 -15.44 2.37 -3.34
N THR A 361 -14.50 3.28 -3.56
CA THR A 361 -14.78 4.66 -3.97
C THR A 361 -15.14 4.81 -5.45
N GLY A 362 -15.17 3.72 -6.21
CA GLY A 362 -15.43 3.78 -7.65
C GLY A 362 -14.40 4.59 -8.43
N GLY A 363 -13.24 4.84 -7.84
CA GLY A 363 -12.17 5.63 -8.44
C GLY A 363 -12.33 7.15 -8.30
N ASN A 364 -13.29 7.63 -7.53
CA ASN A 364 -13.43 9.07 -7.23
C ASN A 364 -12.59 9.43 -6.02
N TYR A 365 -11.35 9.84 -6.28
CA TYR A 365 -10.44 10.38 -5.28
C TYR A 365 -10.37 11.90 -5.41
N ASP A 366 -10.64 12.62 -4.34
CA ASP A 366 -10.40 14.06 -4.31
C ASP A 366 -8.89 14.32 -4.22
N VAL A 367 -8.27 14.56 -5.36
CA VAL A 367 -6.84 14.85 -5.48
C VAL A 367 -6.53 16.35 -5.32
N SER A 368 -7.54 17.20 -5.29
CA SER A 368 -7.37 18.67 -5.29
C SER A 368 -6.71 19.18 -4.01
N LYS A 369 -6.89 18.45 -2.91
CA LYS A 369 -6.34 18.82 -1.59
C LYS A 369 -4.87 18.44 -1.41
N ILE A 370 -4.31 17.58 -2.26
CA ILE A 370 -2.94 17.06 -2.08
C ILE A 370 -1.91 18.12 -2.47
N GLY A 371 -2.24 19.02 -3.41
CA GLY A 371 -1.38 20.13 -3.82
C GLY A 371 -0.15 19.73 -4.65
N ILE A 372 -0.10 18.49 -5.13
CA ILE A 372 0.89 17.95 -6.07
C ILE A 372 0.16 17.15 -7.15
N GLY A 373 0.72 17.03 -8.33
CA GLY A 373 0.08 16.39 -9.48
C GLY A 373 -0.13 14.89 -9.28
N VAL A 374 -1.29 14.52 -8.78
CA VAL A 374 -1.77 13.13 -8.60
C VAL A 374 -2.97 12.92 -9.52
N PRO A 375 -3.00 11.89 -10.38
CA PRO A 375 -4.12 11.64 -11.25
C PRO A 375 -5.31 11.05 -10.45
N SER A 376 -6.51 11.49 -10.75
CA SER A 376 -7.72 10.90 -10.16
C SER A 376 -7.91 9.44 -10.58
N LYS A 377 -7.43 9.08 -11.77
CA LYS A 377 -7.52 7.72 -12.33
C LYS A 377 -6.20 7.31 -12.98
N ILE A 378 -5.80 6.06 -12.75
CA ILE A 378 -4.66 5.42 -13.40
C ILE A 378 -5.22 4.39 -14.39
N SER A 379 -4.98 4.60 -15.69
CA SER A 379 -5.59 3.82 -16.76
C SER A 379 -4.61 2.86 -17.45
N SER A 380 -3.31 3.08 -17.33
CA SER A 380 -2.29 2.25 -17.96
C SER A 380 -1.49 1.51 -16.88
N THR A 381 -1.73 0.22 -16.77
CA THR A 381 -1.10 -0.63 -15.77
C THR A 381 -0.72 -1.98 -16.34
N VAL A 382 0.29 -2.60 -15.74
CA VAL A 382 0.63 -4.01 -15.96
C VAL A 382 0.21 -4.85 -14.76
N THR A 383 0.03 -6.13 -15.01
CA THR A 383 -0.29 -7.11 -13.96
C THR A 383 0.98 -7.47 -13.18
N SER A 384 0.83 -7.67 -11.88
CA SER A 384 1.92 -8.21 -11.05
C SER A 384 2.36 -9.59 -11.58
N LEU A 385 3.67 -9.84 -11.53
CA LEU A 385 4.22 -11.13 -11.92
C LEU A 385 3.60 -12.25 -11.05
N LYS A 386 3.32 -13.38 -11.66
CA LYS A 386 3.01 -14.59 -10.91
C LYS A 386 4.19 -14.99 -10.05
N MET A 387 3.93 -15.66 -8.95
CA MET A 387 4.95 -15.99 -7.96
C MET A 387 6.14 -16.77 -8.55
N ASP A 388 5.90 -17.78 -9.39
CA ASP A 388 6.97 -18.56 -10.02
C ASP A 388 7.85 -17.72 -10.95
N THR A 389 7.24 -16.82 -11.71
CA THR A 389 7.97 -15.88 -12.59
C THR A 389 8.79 -14.89 -11.77
N TYR A 390 8.20 -14.40 -10.68
CA TYR A 390 8.88 -13.51 -9.77
C TYR A 390 10.10 -14.18 -9.11
N ASN A 391 9.96 -15.43 -8.68
CA ASN A 391 11.09 -16.16 -8.10
C ASN A 391 12.23 -16.34 -9.08
N LYS A 392 11.91 -16.72 -10.30
CA LYS A 392 12.91 -16.85 -11.34
C LYS A 392 13.68 -15.53 -11.56
N LEU A 393 12.98 -14.39 -11.50
CA LEU A 393 13.58 -13.07 -11.51
C LEU A 393 14.54 -12.86 -10.34
N ILE A 394 14.05 -13.07 -9.11
CA ILE A 394 14.84 -12.82 -7.89
C ILE A 394 16.05 -13.75 -7.81
N ASP A 395 15.89 -15.02 -8.14
CA ASP A 395 16.98 -15.98 -8.14
C ASP A 395 18.07 -15.56 -9.15
N TYR A 396 17.67 -15.12 -10.33
CA TYR A 396 18.62 -14.61 -11.33
C TYR A 396 19.33 -13.32 -10.88
N LEU A 397 18.64 -12.42 -10.19
CA LEU A 397 19.26 -11.20 -9.65
C LEU A 397 20.28 -11.50 -8.54
N LYS A 398 20.10 -12.60 -7.79
CA LYS A 398 21.01 -13.04 -6.72
C LYS A 398 22.27 -13.75 -7.26
N GLU A 399 22.21 -14.39 -8.41
CA GLU A 399 23.36 -15.05 -9.00
C GLU A 399 24.50 -14.04 -9.23
N ASN A 400 25.72 -14.36 -8.83
CA ASN A 400 26.90 -13.50 -8.92
C ASN A 400 27.40 -13.29 -10.36
#